data_b6c8df81ccae6ddd3d6304be75a46ee6
#
_entry.id   b6c8df81ccae6ddd3d6304be75a46ee6
#
_cell.length_a   1.000
_cell.length_b   1.000
_cell.length_c   1.000
_cell.angle_alpha   90.00
_cell.angle_beta   90.00
_cell.angle_gamma   90.00
#
_symmetry.space_group_name_H-M   'P 1'
#
loop_
_entity.id
_entity.type
_entity.pdbx_description
1 polymer ?
#
loop_
_entity_poly.entity_id
_entity_poly.type
_entity_poly.pdbx_seq_one_letter_code
_entity_poly.pdbx_strand_id
1 'polypeptide(L)'
;DPKSAPRRLNLAQSFNGLGAFIAAMFLSKLILSGNHYTRDTLPTSFPGGWEGYIQTETDAMKLPYLLLAMLLIVIAIIFIFSKLPKIKEGNTMEGVEYKGEKLIDFGVLKRSHLRWGVIAQFFYNGGQTAINSLFLVYCCTYAELPENTATTFFGLYMLAFLAGRWTGTLLMVKFRPQDMLLVYALINVLLCIVVVC
;
A
#
# COMPACT_ATOMS: atom_id res chain seq x y z
N ASP A 1 1.58 26.19 -1.10
CA ASP A 1 0.33 26.64 -1.69
C ASP A 1 -0.76 25.59 -1.38
N PRO A 2 -1.82 25.95 -0.65
CA PRO A 2 -2.92 25.03 -0.28
C PRO A 2 -3.61 24.39 -1.48
N LYS A 3 -3.66 25.08 -2.62
CA LYS A 3 -4.30 24.59 -3.85
C LYS A 3 -3.57 23.40 -4.47
N SER A 4 -2.26 23.29 -4.26
CA SER A 4 -1.45 22.19 -4.80
C SER A 4 -1.26 21.02 -3.81
N ALA A 5 -1.73 21.17 -2.57
CA ALA A 5 -1.55 20.17 -1.52
C ALA A 5 -2.11 18.77 -1.88
N PRO A 6 -3.34 18.61 -2.39
CA PRO A 6 -3.89 17.31 -2.76
C PRO A 6 -3.05 16.60 -3.84
N ARG A 7 -2.60 17.37 -4.84
CA ARG A 7 -1.75 16.84 -5.92
C ARG A 7 -0.39 16.37 -5.41
N ARG A 8 0.26 17.17 -4.57
CA ARG A 8 1.56 16.83 -3.97
C ARG A 8 1.46 15.60 -3.08
N LEU A 9 0.40 15.51 -2.29
CA LEU A 9 0.13 14.35 -1.43
C LEU A 9 -0.10 13.09 -2.28
N ASN A 10 -0.93 13.16 -3.31
CA ASN A 10 -1.20 12.03 -4.20
C ASN A 10 0.07 11.57 -4.93
N LEU A 11 0.91 12.51 -5.38
CA LEU A 11 2.21 12.19 -5.98
C LEU A 11 3.12 11.46 -4.98
N ALA A 12 3.25 11.97 -3.75
CA ALA A 12 4.05 11.32 -2.72
C ALA A 12 3.54 9.92 -2.39
N GLN A 13 2.22 9.73 -2.27
CA GLN A 13 1.61 8.42 -2.06
C GLN A 13 1.77 7.46 -3.24
N SER A 14 2.04 7.96 -4.45
CA SER A 14 2.28 7.10 -5.63
C SER A 14 3.54 6.26 -5.47
N PHE A 15 4.55 6.74 -4.74
CA PHE A 15 5.76 5.98 -4.45
C PHE A 15 5.50 4.74 -3.58
N ASN A 16 4.41 4.73 -2.80
CA ASN A 16 3.97 3.53 -2.10
C ASN A 16 3.61 2.39 -3.08
N GLY A 17 2.88 2.72 -4.16
CA GLY A 17 2.58 1.75 -5.23
C GLY A 17 3.83 1.24 -5.94
N LEU A 18 4.83 2.10 -6.16
CA LEU A 18 6.11 1.70 -6.74
C LEU A 18 6.85 0.71 -5.83
N GLY A 19 6.88 0.97 -4.52
CA GLY A 19 7.46 0.06 -3.53
C GLY A 19 6.78 -1.31 -3.55
N ALA A 20 5.46 -1.34 -3.57
CA ALA A 20 4.68 -2.57 -3.64
C ALA A 20 4.93 -3.36 -4.96
N PHE A 21 5.02 -2.66 -6.09
CA PHE A 21 5.38 -3.26 -7.38
C PHE A 21 6.78 -3.89 -7.34
N ILE A 22 7.78 -3.17 -6.87
CA ILE A 22 9.15 -3.67 -6.74
C ILE A 22 9.19 -4.90 -5.82
N ALA A 23 8.50 -4.85 -4.68
CA ALA A 23 8.42 -5.96 -3.76
C ALA A 23 7.80 -7.20 -4.43
N ALA A 24 6.69 -7.06 -5.13
CA ALA A 24 6.03 -8.18 -5.82
C ALA A 24 6.89 -8.78 -6.93
N MET A 25 7.58 -7.98 -7.72
CA MET A 25 8.32 -8.46 -8.89
C MET A 25 9.72 -8.99 -8.58
N PHE A 26 10.37 -8.42 -7.58
CA PHE A 26 11.77 -8.74 -7.27
C PHE A 26 11.93 -9.48 -5.95
N LEU A 27 11.27 -9.02 -4.89
CA LEU A 27 11.44 -9.61 -3.56
C LEU A 27 10.76 -10.98 -3.46
N SER A 28 9.64 -11.17 -4.14
CA SER A 28 8.97 -12.47 -4.21
C SER A 28 9.88 -13.56 -4.80
N LYS A 29 10.62 -13.24 -5.85
CA LYS A 29 11.58 -14.19 -6.48
C LYS A 29 12.75 -14.54 -5.57
N LEU A 30 13.04 -13.70 -4.59
CA LEU A 30 14.11 -13.92 -3.63
C LEU A 30 13.62 -14.75 -2.43
N ILE A 31 12.33 -14.67 -2.11
CA ILE A 31 11.73 -15.34 -0.95
C ILE A 31 11.10 -16.67 -1.33
N LEU A 32 10.42 -16.70 -2.50
CA LEU A 32 9.69 -17.90 -2.94
C LEU A 32 10.68 -18.91 -3.56
N SER A 33 10.76 -20.10 -2.97
CA SER A 33 11.56 -21.20 -3.49
C SER A 33 11.02 -21.77 -4.80
N GLY A 34 9.82 -21.37 -5.21
CA GLY A 34 9.13 -21.82 -6.42
C GLY A 34 8.47 -23.20 -6.30
N ASN A 35 8.69 -23.93 -5.23
CA ASN A 35 8.07 -25.21 -4.95
C ASN A 35 7.20 -25.11 -3.70
N HIS A 36 5.89 -25.03 -3.91
CA HIS A 36 4.93 -25.08 -2.81
C HIS A 36 4.57 -26.54 -2.52
N TYR A 37 5.09 -27.06 -1.42
CA TYR A 37 4.70 -28.38 -0.93
C TYR A 37 3.68 -28.24 0.19
N THR A 38 2.62 -29.01 0.11
CA THR A 38 1.71 -29.27 1.21
C THR A 38 2.24 -30.49 1.98
N ARG A 39 1.76 -30.70 3.20
CA ARG A 39 2.18 -31.84 4.03
C ARG A 39 2.01 -33.19 3.30
N ASP A 40 1.00 -33.28 2.43
CA ASP A 40 0.66 -34.49 1.66
C ASP A 40 1.43 -34.59 0.34
N THR A 41 1.96 -33.48 -0.18
CA THR A 41 2.69 -33.44 -1.47
C THR A 41 4.20 -33.34 -1.31
N LEU A 42 4.68 -33.25 -0.08
CA LEU A 42 6.11 -33.18 0.22
C LEU A 42 6.79 -34.50 -0.20
N PRO A 43 7.86 -34.48 -1.02
CA PRO A 43 8.61 -35.69 -1.35
C PRO A 43 9.14 -36.36 -0.08
N THR A 44 8.98 -37.68 0.01
CA THR A 44 9.49 -38.48 1.15
C THR A 44 11.00 -38.42 1.30
N SER A 45 11.71 -38.02 0.26
CA SER A 45 13.16 -37.83 0.23
C SER A 45 13.61 -36.44 0.74
N PHE A 46 12.69 -35.55 1.14
CA PHE A 46 13.09 -34.22 1.57
C PHE A 46 13.85 -34.30 2.91
N PRO A 47 15.05 -33.72 3.02
CA PRO A 47 15.86 -33.78 4.23
C PRO A 47 15.13 -33.14 5.43
N GLY A 48 14.93 -33.90 6.51
CA GLY A 48 14.22 -33.43 7.69
C GLY A 48 12.69 -33.44 7.57
N GLY A 49 12.14 -33.96 6.45
CA GLY A 49 10.69 -34.03 6.25
C GLY A 49 10.01 -32.65 6.27
N TRP A 50 8.80 -32.58 6.81
CA TRP A 50 8.01 -31.34 6.87
C TRP A 50 8.68 -30.22 7.69
N GLU A 51 9.32 -30.56 8.81
CA GLU A 51 10.03 -29.59 9.63
C GLU A 51 11.25 -29.01 8.91
N GLY A 52 12.02 -29.86 8.20
CA GLY A 52 13.13 -29.42 7.38
C GLY A 52 12.69 -28.49 6.25
N TYR A 53 11.54 -28.76 5.62
CA TYR A 53 10.96 -27.87 4.60
C TYR A 53 10.60 -26.51 5.20
N ILE A 54 9.85 -26.47 6.30
CA ILE A 54 9.50 -25.22 6.98
C ILE A 54 10.76 -24.45 7.39
N GLN A 55 11.77 -25.13 7.90
CA GLN A 55 13.03 -24.49 8.28
C GLN A 55 13.71 -23.83 7.07
N THR A 56 13.75 -24.50 5.93
CA THR A 56 14.34 -23.99 4.70
C THR A 56 13.60 -22.74 4.20
N GLU A 57 12.27 -22.77 4.18
CA GLU A 57 11.45 -21.61 3.81
C GLU A 57 11.62 -20.43 4.79
N THR A 58 11.70 -20.73 6.08
CA THR A 58 11.94 -19.70 7.12
C THR A 58 13.33 -19.09 6.98
N ASP A 59 14.35 -19.90 6.68
CA ASP A 59 15.72 -19.40 6.48
C ASP A 59 15.84 -18.53 5.24
N ALA A 60 15.11 -18.83 4.19
CA ALA A 60 15.07 -18.01 2.98
C ALA A 60 14.51 -16.60 3.24
N MET A 61 13.60 -16.45 4.23
CA MET A 61 13.05 -15.16 4.62
C MET A 61 14.03 -14.30 5.43
N LYS A 62 15.00 -14.88 6.13
CA LYS A 62 15.90 -14.15 7.03
C LYS A 62 16.69 -13.05 6.32
N LEU A 63 17.27 -13.38 5.18
CA LEU A 63 18.10 -12.44 4.42
C LEU A 63 17.32 -11.22 3.91
N PRO A 64 16.17 -11.35 3.22
CA PRO A 64 15.36 -10.22 2.78
C PRO A 64 14.91 -9.30 3.93
N TYR A 65 14.49 -9.89 5.06
CA TYR A 65 14.08 -9.11 6.23
C TYR A 65 15.26 -8.39 6.88
N LEU A 66 16.44 -9.01 6.94
CA LEU A 66 17.66 -8.36 7.45
C LEU A 66 18.05 -7.18 6.56
N LEU A 67 18.01 -7.33 5.24
CA LEU A 67 18.30 -6.25 4.30
C LEU A 67 17.31 -5.09 4.45
N LEU A 68 16.02 -5.41 4.62
CA LEU A 68 14.99 -4.41 4.86
C LEU A 68 15.23 -3.68 6.18
N ALA A 69 15.55 -4.39 7.26
CA ALA A 69 15.88 -3.80 8.54
C ALA A 69 17.09 -2.86 8.45
N MET A 70 18.15 -3.28 7.78
CA MET A 70 19.33 -2.43 7.54
C MET A 70 18.96 -1.17 6.75
N LEU A 71 18.16 -1.30 5.70
CA LEU A 71 17.67 -0.15 4.92
C LEU A 71 16.90 0.84 5.80
N LEU A 72 16.00 0.34 6.64
CA LEU A 72 15.22 1.18 7.56
C LEU A 72 16.12 1.89 8.58
N ILE A 73 17.16 1.23 9.09
CA ILE A 73 18.14 1.84 9.99
C ILE A 73 18.88 2.97 9.27
N VAL A 74 19.34 2.76 8.03
CA VAL A 74 20.00 3.79 7.24
C VAL A 74 19.09 5.01 7.02
N ILE A 75 17.82 4.77 6.67
CA ILE A 75 16.84 5.83 6.51
C ILE A 75 16.64 6.59 7.84
N ALA A 76 16.51 5.89 8.96
CA ALA A 76 16.37 6.51 10.27
C ALA A 76 17.59 7.39 10.61
N ILE A 77 18.79 6.91 10.34
CA ILE A 77 20.03 7.67 10.52
C ILE A 77 20.02 8.94 9.66
N ILE A 78 19.63 8.82 8.38
CA ILE A 78 19.52 9.99 7.48
C ILE A 78 18.52 11.01 8.06
N PHE A 79 17.38 10.58 8.58
CA PHE A 79 16.40 11.48 9.20
C PHE A 79 16.93 12.16 10.46
N ILE A 80 17.68 11.45 11.31
CA ILE A 80 18.29 12.03 12.53
C ILE A 80 19.28 13.14 12.17
N PHE A 81 20.09 12.94 11.13
CA PHE A 81 21.07 13.93 10.69
C PHE A 81 20.51 15.00 9.74
N SER A 82 19.34 14.78 9.14
CA SER A 82 18.66 15.76 8.30
C SER A 82 18.07 16.88 9.15
N LYS A 83 18.55 18.10 8.96
CA LYS A 83 17.92 19.30 9.51
C LYS A 83 16.63 19.57 8.70
N LEU A 84 15.54 18.93 9.08
CA LEU A 84 14.25 19.22 8.48
C LEU A 84 13.88 20.70 8.75
N PRO A 85 13.55 21.49 7.72
CA PRO A 85 13.12 22.85 7.91
C PRO A 85 11.85 22.85 8.78
N LYS A 86 11.86 23.57 9.89
CA LYS A 86 10.65 23.82 10.66
C LYS A 86 9.70 24.59 9.74
N ILE A 87 8.67 23.92 9.25
CA ILE A 87 7.60 24.58 8.54
C ILE A 87 6.92 25.48 9.58
N LYS A 88 7.23 26.78 9.55
CA LYS A 88 6.38 27.76 10.21
C LYS A 88 5.05 27.65 9.46
N GLU A 89 4.02 27.09 10.08
CA GLU A 89 2.66 27.21 9.61
C GLU A 89 2.39 28.70 9.54
N GLY A 90 2.55 29.23 8.31
CA GLY A 90 2.36 30.65 8.05
C GLY A 90 0.91 30.99 8.37
N ASN A 91 0.71 32.04 9.09
CA ASN A 91 -0.54 32.74 9.36
C ASN A 91 -1.39 32.88 8.09
N THR A 92 -2.16 31.86 7.73
CA THR A 92 -3.07 31.91 6.59
C THR A 92 -4.45 31.35 6.95
N MET A 93 -4.82 31.46 8.21
CA MET A 93 -6.21 31.58 8.64
C MET A 93 -6.21 32.56 9.81
N GLU A 94 -6.58 33.79 9.53
CA GLU A 94 -6.90 34.78 10.55
C GLU A 94 -7.86 34.14 11.57
N GLY A 95 -7.42 34.04 12.82
CA GLY A 95 -8.30 33.77 13.96
C GLY A 95 -8.13 32.45 14.70
N VAL A 96 -7.16 31.57 14.38
CA VAL A 96 -6.87 30.41 15.23
C VAL A 96 -5.48 30.54 15.85
N GLU A 97 -5.44 31.14 17.00
CA GLU A 97 -4.29 31.08 17.91
C GLU A 97 -4.14 29.63 18.39
N TYR A 98 -3.14 28.92 17.85
CA TYR A 98 -2.76 27.61 18.37
C TYR A 98 -2.12 27.78 19.75
N LYS A 99 -2.97 27.79 20.75
CA LYS A 99 -2.58 27.77 22.15
C LYS A 99 -2.31 26.34 22.57
N GLY A 100 -1.03 25.97 22.72
CA GLY A 100 -0.54 24.83 23.48
C GLY A 100 -1.16 23.47 23.10
N GLU A 101 -0.38 22.72 22.39
CA GLU A 101 -0.66 21.42 21.76
C GLU A 101 -1.14 20.36 22.75
N LYS A 102 -2.38 19.96 22.61
CA LYS A 102 -2.75 18.57 22.93
C LYS A 102 -2.34 17.73 21.72
N LEU A 103 -1.43 16.79 21.92
CA LEU A 103 -0.94 15.84 20.90
C LEU A 103 -2.08 15.16 20.13
N ILE A 104 -3.26 15.08 20.70
CA ILE A 104 -4.48 14.56 20.08
C ILE A 104 -5.64 15.48 20.47
N ASP A 105 -6.09 16.32 19.57
CA ASP A 105 -7.30 17.11 19.74
C ASP A 105 -8.50 16.42 19.09
N PHE A 106 -9.26 15.68 19.89
CA PHE A 106 -10.54 15.09 19.45
C PHE A 106 -11.60 16.15 19.10
N GLY A 107 -11.39 17.42 19.43
CA GLY A 107 -12.28 18.52 19.04
C GLY A 107 -12.39 18.68 17.53
N VAL A 108 -11.35 18.28 16.79
CA VAL A 108 -11.33 18.30 15.33
C VAL A 108 -12.36 17.33 14.74
N LEU A 109 -12.65 16.22 15.42
CA LEU A 109 -13.69 15.23 15.03
C LEU A 109 -15.13 15.78 15.15
N LYS A 110 -15.35 16.91 15.83
CA LYS A 110 -16.66 17.59 15.85
C LYS A 110 -17.04 18.17 14.48
N ARG A 111 -16.09 18.40 13.60
CA ARG A 111 -16.35 18.89 12.23
C ARG A 111 -16.91 17.74 11.38
N SER A 112 -18.14 17.91 10.90
CA SER A 112 -18.87 16.90 10.11
C SER A 112 -18.07 16.39 8.89
N HIS A 113 -17.44 17.29 8.15
CA HIS A 113 -16.63 16.95 6.99
C HIS A 113 -15.46 16.02 7.33
N LEU A 114 -14.81 16.23 8.47
CA LEU A 114 -13.70 15.36 8.87
C LEU A 114 -14.18 13.98 9.29
N ARG A 115 -15.30 13.88 10.01
CA ARG A 115 -15.87 12.57 10.39
C ARG A 115 -16.18 11.71 9.17
N TRP A 116 -16.89 12.29 8.20
CA TRP A 116 -17.21 11.57 6.97
C TRP A 116 -15.96 11.22 6.16
N GLY A 117 -14.95 12.10 6.14
CA GLY A 117 -13.67 11.82 5.51
C GLY A 117 -12.94 10.66 6.17
N VAL A 118 -12.90 10.59 7.49
CA VAL A 118 -12.28 9.48 8.25
C VAL A 118 -13.02 8.16 7.99
N ILE A 119 -14.35 8.17 8.02
CA ILE A 119 -15.17 6.98 7.74
C ILE A 119 -14.92 6.49 6.30
N ALA A 120 -14.96 7.39 5.33
CA ALA A 120 -14.70 7.05 3.94
C ALA A 120 -13.28 6.47 3.76
N GLN A 121 -12.28 7.06 4.40
CA GLN A 121 -10.90 6.58 4.35
C GLN A 121 -10.72 5.21 5.01
N PHE A 122 -11.44 4.94 6.10
CA PHE A 122 -11.44 3.64 6.75
C PHE A 122 -11.95 2.54 5.80
N PHE A 123 -13.11 2.76 5.18
CA PHE A 123 -13.67 1.79 4.22
C PHE A 123 -12.81 1.65 2.97
N TYR A 124 -12.27 2.74 2.47
CA TYR A 124 -11.36 2.71 1.31
C TYR A 124 -10.10 1.89 1.58
N ASN A 125 -9.42 2.16 2.69
CA ASN A 125 -8.21 1.41 3.06
C ASN A 125 -8.54 -0.05 3.40
N GLY A 126 -9.65 -0.29 4.09
CA GLY A 126 -10.13 -1.65 4.39
C GLY A 126 -10.38 -2.46 3.12
N GLY A 127 -11.11 -1.91 2.16
CA GLY A 127 -11.36 -2.54 0.87
C GLY A 127 -10.07 -2.78 0.07
N GLN A 128 -9.19 -1.79 0.00
CA GLN A 128 -7.90 -1.93 -0.68
C GLN A 128 -7.03 -3.03 -0.05
N THR A 129 -6.95 -3.07 1.27
CA THR A 129 -6.16 -4.09 1.98
C THR A 129 -6.76 -5.48 1.79
N ALA A 130 -8.08 -5.62 1.84
CA ALA A 130 -8.76 -6.88 1.59
C ALA A 130 -8.47 -7.41 0.18
N ILE A 131 -8.60 -6.56 -0.84
CA ILE A 131 -8.29 -6.94 -2.23
C ILE A 131 -6.83 -7.37 -2.35
N ASN A 132 -5.89 -6.60 -1.80
CA ASN A 132 -4.47 -6.92 -1.86
C ASN A 132 -4.14 -8.25 -1.18
N SER A 133 -4.73 -8.52 -0.01
CA SER A 133 -4.47 -9.74 0.76
C SER A 133 -5.10 -10.98 0.13
N LEU A 134 -6.30 -10.84 -0.42
CA LEU A 134 -7.04 -11.95 -0.99
C LEU A 134 -6.69 -12.25 -2.45
N PHE A 135 -6.07 -11.30 -3.15
CA PHE A 135 -5.74 -11.45 -4.57
C PHE A 135 -4.89 -12.68 -4.85
N LEU A 136 -3.82 -12.86 -4.08
CA LEU A 136 -2.91 -13.99 -4.26
C LEU A 136 -3.62 -15.32 -3.93
N VAL A 137 -4.36 -15.34 -2.82
CA VAL A 137 -5.15 -16.50 -2.40
C VAL A 137 -6.16 -16.87 -3.48
N TYR A 138 -6.87 -15.90 -4.04
CA TYR A 138 -7.82 -16.10 -5.13
C TYR A 138 -7.15 -16.71 -6.37
N CYS A 139 -6.03 -16.15 -6.80
CA CYS A 139 -5.29 -16.66 -7.96
C CYS A 139 -4.81 -18.09 -7.76
N CYS A 140 -4.30 -18.44 -6.58
CA CYS A 140 -3.79 -19.78 -6.32
C CYS A 140 -4.90 -20.80 -6.06
N THR A 141 -5.98 -20.41 -5.35
CA THR A 141 -7.01 -21.35 -4.90
C THR A 141 -8.13 -21.53 -5.93
N TYR A 142 -8.59 -20.46 -6.57
CA TYR A 142 -9.73 -20.51 -7.50
C TYR A 142 -9.33 -20.54 -8.96
N ALA A 143 -8.26 -19.82 -9.32
CA ALA A 143 -7.73 -19.83 -10.69
C ALA A 143 -6.66 -20.90 -10.91
N GLU A 144 -6.31 -21.67 -9.86
CA GLU A 144 -5.33 -22.76 -9.89
C GLU A 144 -3.97 -22.37 -10.53
N LEU A 145 -3.61 -21.07 -10.41
CA LEU A 145 -2.38 -20.55 -10.98
C LEU A 145 -1.18 -20.89 -10.08
N PRO A 146 -0.02 -21.23 -10.68
CA PRO A 146 1.21 -21.33 -9.92
C PRO A 146 1.54 -20.02 -9.22
N GLU A 147 2.08 -20.09 -8.00
CA GLU A 147 2.35 -18.93 -7.14
C GLU A 147 3.23 -17.87 -7.84
N ASN A 148 4.24 -18.29 -8.58
CA ASN A 148 5.08 -17.39 -9.37
C ASN A 148 4.28 -16.60 -10.41
N THR A 149 3.29 -17.23 -11.05
CA THR A 149 2.40 -16.58 -12.01
C THR A 149 1.42 -15.63 -11.29
N ALA A 150 0.82 -16.08 -10.20
CA ALA A 150 -0.06 -15.28 -9.37
C ALA A 150 0.64 -14.02 -8.84
N THR A 151 1.89 -14.15 -8.39
CA THR A 151 2.71 -13.04 -7.94
C THR A 151 3.04 -12.05 -9.07
N THR A 152 3.26 -12.55 -10.29
CA THR A 152 3.47 -11.70 -11.47
C THR A 152 2.20 -10.89 -11.78
N PHE A 153 1.02 -11.50 -11.73
CA PHE A 153 -0.26 -10.79 -11.89
C PHE A 153 -0.46 -9.76 -10.79
N PHE A 154 -0.11 -10.08 -9.56
CA PHE A 154 -0.15 -9.11 -8.47
C PHE A 154 0.79 -7.91 -8.72
N GLY A 155 1.97 -8.15 -9.23
CA GLY A 155 2.90 -7.10 -9.67
C GLY A 155 2.31 -6.20 -10.76
N LEU A 156 1.68 -6.79 -11.79
CA LEU A 156 0.99 -6.03 -12.84
C LEU A 156 -0.19 -5.22 -12.28
N TYR A 157 -0.94 -5.78 -11.35
CA TYR A 157 -2.00 -5.04 -10.63
C TYR A 157 -1.42 -3.83 -9.89
N MET A 158 -0.31 -3.98 -9.19
CA MET A 158 0.37 -2.87 -8.50
C MET A 158 0.90 -1.81 -9.48
N LEU A 159 1.38 -2.22 -10.65
CA LEU A 159 1.79 -1.31 -11.71
C LEU A 159 0.59 -0.51 -12.25
N ALA A 160 -0.55 -1.16 -12.50
CA ALA A 160 -1.78 -0.50 -12.93
C ALA A 160 -2.28 0.49 -11.87
N PHE A 161 -2.21 0.11 -10.59
CA PHE A 161 -2.51 0.99 -9.47
C PHE A 161 -1.62 2.24 -9.44
N LEU A 162 -0.32 2.07 -9.65
CA LEU A 162 0.65 3.17 -9.75
C LEU A 162 0.31 4.09 -10.92
N ALA A 163 0.06 3.53 -12.11
CA ALA A 163 -0.33 4.27 -13.30
C ALA A 163 -1.63 5.06 -13.08
N GLY A 164 -2.62 4.47 -12.42
CA GLY A 164 -3.86 5.13 -12.03
C GLY A 164 -3.63 6.34 -11.11
N ARG A 165 -2.73 6.22 -10.14
CA ARG A 165 -2.36 7.35 -9.28
C ARG A 165 -1.64 8.47 -10.02
N TRP A 166 -0.76 8.13 -10.94
CA TRP A 166 -0.04 9.12 -11.75
C TRP A 166 -0.99 9.85 -12.70
N THR A 167 -1.85 9.12 -13.41
CA THR A 167 -2.87 9.72 -14.28
C THR A 167 -3.82 10.61 -13.47
N GLY A 168 -4.25 10.17 -12.29
CA GLY A 168 -5.04 10.99 -11.37
C GLY A 168 -4.31 12.29 -10.97
N THR A 169 -3.01 12.22 -10.68
CA THR A 169 -2.20 13.40 -10.35
C THR A 169 -2.12 14.40 -11.53
N LEU A 170 -1.99 13.89 -12.75
CA LEU A 170 -1.95 14.71 -13.96
C LEU A 170 -3.32 15.35 -14.23
N LEU A 171 -4.40 14.58 -14.06
CA LEU A 171 -5.76 15.09 -14.26
C LEU A 171 -6.15 16.17 -13.24
N MET A 172 -5.62 16.11 -12.00
CA MET A 172 -5.81 17.15 -10.97
C MET A 172 -5.22 18.51 -11.36
N VAL A 173 -4.44 18.60 -12.42
CA VAL A 173 -4.00 19.90 -12.98
C VAL A 173 -5.18 20.62 -13.63
N LYS A 174 -6.09 19.88 -14.27
CA LYS A 174 -7.19 20.41 -15.09
C LYS A 174 -8.55 20.33 -14.39
N PHE A 175 -8.76 19.27 -13.61
CA PHE A 175 -10.04 18.99 -12.95
C PHE A 175 -9.95 19.19 -11.44
N ARG A 176 -11.09 19.52 -10.83
CA ARG A 176 -11.17 19.63 -9.37
C ARG A 176 -11.06 18.24 -8.73
N PRO A 177 -10.28 18.08 -7.66
CA PRO A 177 -10.12 16.79 -6.96
C PRO A 177 -11.45 16.16 -6.52
N GLN A 178 -12.44 17.00 -6.18
CA GLN A 178 -13.76 16.57 -5.73
C GLN A 178 -14.56 15.88 -6.85
N ASP A 179 -14.54 16.46 -8.06
CA ASP A 179 -15.25 15.94 -9.23
C ASP A 179 -14.62 14.61 -9.68
N MET A 180 -13.29 14.53 -9.62
CA MET A 180 -12.56 13.29 -9.91
C MET A 180 -12.90 12.19 -8.92
N LEU A 181 -12.98 12.51 -7.62
CA LEU A 181 -13.35 11.54 -6.59
C LEU A 181 -14.73 10.96 -6.86
N LEU A 182 -15.71 11.82 -7.22
CA LEU A 182 -17.06 11.38 -7.57
C LEU A 182 -17.07 10.43 -8.77
N VAL A 183 -16.37 10.80 -9.85
CA VAL A 183 -16.30 9.99 -11.08
C VAL A 183 -15.66 8.62 -10.79
N TYR A 184 -14.54 8.60 -10.08
CA TYR A 184 -13.87 7.34 -9.73
C TYR A 184 -14.72 6.48 -8.78
N ALA A 185 -15.45 7.09 -7.85
CA ALA A 185 -16.37 6.34 -6.99
C ALA A 185 -17.50 5.68 -7.79
N LEU A 186 -18.10 6.39 -8.75
CA LEU A 186 -19.12 5.84 -9.63
C LEU A 186 -18.58 4.71 -10.51
N ILE A 187 -17.40 4.89 -11.10
CA ILE A 187 -16.75 3.83 -11.89
C ILE A 187 -16.50 2.59 -11.02
N ASN A 188 -16.01 2.77 -9.79
CA ASN A 188 -15.79 1.64 -8.88
C ASN A 188 -17.08 0.89 -8.54
N VAL A 189 -18.18 1.60 -8.29
CA VAL A 189 -19.49 0.98 -8.05
C VAL A 189 -19.93 0.16 -9.26
N LEU A 190 -19.81 0.71 -10.47
CA LEU A 190 -20.14 -0.01 -11.70
C LEU A 190 -19.28 -1.27 -11.89
N LEU A 191 -17.96 -1.16 -11.65
CA LEU A 191 -17.06 -2.30 -11.74
C LEU A 191 -17.39 -3.39 -10.70
N CYS A 192 -17.72 -3.00 -9.46
CA CYS A 192 -18.15 -3.95 -8.45
C CYS A 192 -19.43 -4.69 -8.86
N ILE A 193 -20.40 -3.99 -9.46
CA ILE A 193 -21.63 -4.63 -9.97
C ILE A 193 -21.28 -5.65 -11.06
N VAL A 194 -20.44 -5.27 -12.02
CA VAL A 194 -20.02 -6.16 -13.12
C VAL A 194 -19.27 -7.41 -12.62
N VAL A 195 -18.50 -7.31 -11.54
CA VAL A 195 -17.77 -8.45 -10.98
C VAL A 195 -18.69 -9.41 -10.20
N VAL A 196 -19.78 -8.90 -9.62
CA VAL A 196 -20.72 -9.70 -8.81
C VAL A 196 -21.82 -10.35 -9.66
N CYS A 197 -22.17 -9.76 -10.81
CA CYS A 197 -23.18 -10.28 -11.76
C CYS A 197 -22.57 -11.12 -12.85
#